data_1c73b203826a6924be5a69c26c1478b9
#
_entry.id   1c73b203826a6924be5a69c26c1478b9
#
_cell.length_a   1.000
_cell.length_b   1.000
_cell.length_c   1.000
_cell.angle_alpha   90.00
_cell.angle_beta   90.00
_cell.angle_gamma   90.00
#
_symmetry.space_group_name_H-M   'P 1'
#
loop_
_entity.id
_entity.type
_entity.pdbx_description
1 polymer ?
#
loop_
_entity_poly.entity_id
_entity_poly.type
_entity_poly.pdbx_seq_one_letter_code
_entity_poly.pdbx_strand_id
1 'polypeptide(L)'
;MNAAQTSFPLTADISIPAVGFGTYLIAEDAAPAAVSSAMSCGYRHIDTASGYRNETGVGEGIRRGLAAAGLTRDALFVTAKLWPGNPAWGDAPKTGAQTLAECDASLKRLGLDHVDLYLIHAPYGGDQRLHQWRALLQLKDAGKARSVGVSNFNIGHLEEIKSAGLPMPDANQIELHPWSQKPELVAYMAEHGIAPIAYSSLVPLSTWRSEPGQDSAKTDEMRADGKIFSDMAAKYGVSEAQLLLRWGVQNGYAVLPKSLNAHRMRQNLDLFSFAIDDADIARMATMDRGDGVAWASGDPSR
;
A
#
# COMPACT_ATOMS: atom_id res chain seq x y z
N MET A 1 9.93 14.98 -14.42
CA MET A 1 10.25 14.90 -12.96
C MET A 1 10.67 13.48 -12.66
N ASN A 2 11.69 13.28 -11.84
CA ASN A 2 12.13 11.92 -11.46
C ASN A 2 11.13 11.32 -10.46
N ALA A 3 10.72 10.05 -10.61
CA ALA A 3 9.79 9.33 -9.74
C ALA A 3 10.16 9.43 -8.25
N ALA A 4 11.45 9.46 -7.92
CA ALA A 4 11.96 9.60 -6.56
C ALA A 4 11.67 10.98 -5.92
N GLN A 5 11.22 11.97 -6.69
CA GLN A 5 10.94 13.33 -6.24
C GLN A 5 9.45 13.67 -6.26
N THR A 6 8.59 12.83 -6.86
CA THR A 6 7.14 13.03 -6.86
C THR A 6 6.55 12.44 -5.60
N SER A 7 5.82 13.26 -4.85
CA SER A 7 5.15 12.86 -3.62
C SER A 7 3.75 13.48 -3.54
N PHE A 8 2.89 12.85 -2.76
CA PHE A 8 1.55 13.37 -2.43
C PHE A 8 1.51 13.86 -0.99
N PRO A 9 0.72 14.89 -0.66
CA PRO A 9 0.50 15.30 0.72
C PRO A 9 -0.16 14.17 1.50
N LEU A 10 0.36 13.90 2.70
CA LEU A 10 -0.22 12.94 3.64
C LEU A 10 -0.82 13.67 4.85
N THR A 11 -0.07 14.65 5.37
CA THR A 11 -0.51 15.62 6.37
C THR A 11 -0.03 17.01 5.94
N ALA A 12 -0.27 18.04 6.76
CA ALA A 12 0.24 19.39 6.47
C ALA A 12 1.78 19.41 6.32
N ASP A 13 2.49 18.57 7.08
CA ASP A 13 3.95 18.60 7.19
C ASP A 13 4.63 17.33 6.62
N ILE A 14 3.85 16.32 6.20
CA ILE A 14 4.38 15.04 5.73
C ILE A 14 3.86 14.74 4.34
N SER A 15 4.78 14.39 3.44
CA SER A 15 4.44 13.89 2.10
C SER A 15 4.87 12.43 1.95
N ILE A 16 4.09 11.64 1.22
CA ILE A 16 4.37 10.25 0.88
C ILE A 16 4.88 10.15 -0.56
N PRO A 17 5.99 9.45 -0.86
CA PRO A 17 6.43 9.23 -2.23
C PRO A 17 5.34 8.55 -3.06
N ALA A 18 5.10 9.04 -4.26
CA ALA A 18 4.05 8.54 -5.17
C ALA A 18 4.24 7.06 -5.56
N VAL A 19 5.48 6.55 -5.50
CA VAL A 19 5.78 5.14 -5.79
C VAL A 19 6.58 4.56 -4.63
N GLY A 20 5.98 3.59 -3.95
CA GLY A 20 6.63 2.81 -2.88
C GLY A 20 6.94 1.38 -3.33
N PHE A 21 7.84 0.71 -2.63
CA PHE A 21 8.18 -0.68 -2.83
C PHE A 21 7.42 -1.55 -1.83
N GLY A 22 6.46 -2.34 -2.32
CA GLY A 22 5.72 -3.30 -1.51
C GLY A 22 6.54 -4.56 -1.22
N THR A 23 6.45 -5.08 0.01
CA THR A 23 7.20 -6.27 0.44
C THR A 23 6.32 -7.51 0.65
N TYR A 24 5.03 -7.43 0.38
CA TYR A 24 4.11 -8.58 0.51
C TYR A 24 4.56 -9.77 -0.37
N LEU A 25 4.54 -10.98 0.19
CA LEU A 25 5.00 -12.22 -0.46
C LEU A 25 6.50 -12.22 -0.85
N ILE A 26 7.32 -11.39 -0.23
CA ILE A 26 8.77 -11.55 -0.26
C ILE A 26 9.18 -12.37 0.97
N ALA A 27 9.86 -13.48 0.75
CA ALA A 27 10.36 -14.32 1.85
C ALA A 27 11.37 -13.53 2.69
N GLU A 28 11.45 -13.82 4.00
CA GLU A 28 12.30 -13.06 4.92
C GLU A 28 13.78 -13.07 4.52
N ASP A 29 14.29 -14.19 4.05
CA ASP A 29 15.67 -14.35 3.59
C ASP A 29 15.96 -13.61 2.26
N ALA A 30 14.95 -13.41 1.41
CA ALA A 30 15.04 -12.65 0.17
C ALA A 30 14.87 -11.14 0.37
N ALA A 31 14.21 -10.71 1.45
CA ALA A 31 13.87 -9.32 1.70
C ALA A 31 15.08 -8.37 1.77
N PRO A 32 16.24 -8.73 2.39
CA PRO A 32 17.39 -7.85 2.42
C PRO A 32 17.90 -7.46 1.04
N ALA A 33 18.00 -8.42 0.12
CA ALA A 33 18.47 -8.18 -1.25
C ALA A 33 17.44 -7.40 -2.06
N ALA A 34 16.15 -7.74 -1.93
CA ALA A 34 15.04 -7.09 -2.64
C ALA A 34 14.93 -5.60 -2.28
N VAL A 35 14.91 -5.29 -0.98
CA VAL A 35 14.78 -3.92 -0.47
C VAL A 35 16.01 -3.08 -0.82
N SER A 36 17.23 -3.61 -0.62
CA SER A 36 18.47 -2.92 -1.00
C SER A 36 18.52 -2.65 -2.51
N SER A 37 18.10 -3.61 -3.35
CA SER A 37 17.99 -3.43 -4.80
C SER A 37 16.97 -2.35 -5.17
N ALA A 38 15.80 -2.35 -4.54
CA ALA A 38 14.78 -1.32 -4.76
C ALA A 38 15.31 0.08 -4.41
N MET A 39 15.98 0.24 -3.28
CA MET A 39 16.62 1.51 -2.88
C MET A 39 17.69 1.96 -3.87
N SER A 40 18.51 1.01 -4.38
CA SER A 40 19.51 1.27 -5.42
C SER A 40 18.89 1.68 -6.77
N CYS A 41 17.68 1.19 -7.07
CA CYS A 41 16.89 1.62 -8.23
C CYS A 41 16.28 3.01 -8.07
N GLY A 42 16.23 3.57 -6.85
CA GLY A 42 15.70 4.90 -6.59
C GLY A 42 14.44 4.94 -5.72
N TYR A 43 13.91 3.80 -5.25
CA TYR A 43 12.80 3.81 -4.30
C TYR A 43 13.19 4.53 -3.00
N ARG A 44 12.27 5.36 -2.50
CA ARG A 44 12.42 6.09 -1.23
C ARG A 44 11.20 5.89 -0.31
N HIS A 45 10.36 4.90 -0.62
CA HIS A 45 9.29 4.43 0.23
C HIS A 45 9.28 2.90 0.24
N ILE A 46 9.33 2.30 1.44
CA ILE A 46 9.23 0.86 1.66
C ILE A 46 7.95 0.59 2.47
N ASP A 47 7.10 -0.29 1.93
CA ASP A 47 5.85 -0.72 2.59
C ASP A 47 5.98 -2.17 3.05
N THR A 48 5.79 -2.39 4.34
CA THR A 48 5.80 -3.71 4.97
C THR A 48 4.64 -3.86 5.97
N ALA A 49 4.57 -4.98 6.67
CA ALA A 49 3.60 -5.26 7.72
C ALA A 49 4.06 -6.40 8.64
N SER A 50 3.63 -6.40 9.90
CA SER A 50 3.89 -7.51 10.82
C SER A 50 3.35 -8.84 10.30
N GLY A 51 2.18 -8.80 9.64
CA GLY A 51 1.55 -9.97 9.01
C GLY A 51 2.32 -10.57 7.83
N TYR A 52 3.30 -9.86 7.23
CA TYR A 52 4.11 -10.39 6.14
C TYR A 52 5.24 -11.30 6.62
N ARG A 53 5.56 -11.27 7.92
CA ARG A 53 6.62 -12.08 8.57
C ARG A 53 7.99 -11.94 7.93
N ASN A 54 8.32 -10.72 7.45
CA ASN A 54 9.57 -10.41 6.78
C ASN A 54 10.22 -9.09 7.25
N GLU A 55 9.72 -8.52 8.36
CA GLU A 55 10.18 -7.22 8.85
C GLU A 55 11.67 -7.21 9.22
N THR A 56 12.24 -8.33 9.75
CA THR A 56 13.66 -8.42 10.07
C THR A 56 14.51 -8.30 8.79
N GLY A 57 14.13 -9.04 7.75
CA GLY A 57 14.81 -8.98 6.45
C GLY A 57 14.64 -7.61 5.78
N VAL A 58 13.46 -7.00 5.89
CA VAL A 58 13.19 -5.64 5.38
C VAL A 58 14.09 -4.61 6.08
N GLY A 59 14.20 -4.66 7.43
CA GLY A 59 15.06 -3.78 8.21
C GLY A 59 16.54 -3.91 7.82
N GLU A 60 17.01 -5.14 7.63
CA GLU A 60 18.37 -5.37 7.13
C GLU A 60 18.58 -4.81 5.72
N GLY A 61 17.57 -4.95 4.83
CA GLY A 61 17.61 -4.39 3.48
C GLY A 61 17.62 -2.85 3.48
N ILE A 62 16.86 -2.22 4.38
CA ILE A 62 16.89 -0.77 4.59
C ILE A 62 18.29 -0.32 5.04
N ARG A 63 18.85 -0.96 6.05
CA ARG A 63 20.19 -0.63 6.56
C ARG A 63 21.26 -0.73 5.46
N ARG A 64 21.24 -1.82 4.67
CA ARG A 64 22.15 -2.00 3.53
C ARG A 64 21.94 -0.95 2.45
N GLY A 65 20.69 -0.67 2.10
CA GLY A 65 20.34 0.30 1.07
C GLY A 65 20.72 1.73 1.43
N LEU A 66 20.50 2.15 2.69
CA LEU A 66 20.95 3.45 3.20
C LEU A 66 22.46 3.59 3.15
N ALA A 67 23.19 2.58 3.66
CA ALA A 67 24.64 2.58 3.65
C ALA A 67 25.24 2.63 2.23
N ALA A 68 24.69 1.83 1.31
CA ALA A 68 25.16 1.77 -0.08
C ALA A 68 24.91 3.07 -0.85
N ALA A 69 23.81 3.78 -0.52
CA ALA A 69 23.44 5.05 -1.16
C ALA A 69 24.01 6.28 -0.45
N GLY A 70 24.67 6.13 0.70
CA GLY A 70 25.15 7.25 1.51
C GLY A 70 24.01 8.12 2.07
N LEU A 71 22.85 7.50 2.35
CA LEU A 71 21.65 8.18 2.81
C LEU A 71 21.43 7.99 4.33
N THR A 72 20.75 8.94 4.94
CA THR A 72 20.26 8.86 6.31
C THR A 72 18.83 8.33 6.35
N ARG A 73 18.35 7.94 7.54
CA ARG A 73 16.97 7.43 7.75
C ARG A 73 15.89 8.40 7.24
N ASP A 74 16.12 9.71 7.35
CA ASP A 74 15.17 10.76 6.94
C ASP A 74 14.94 10.84 5.42
N ALA A 75 15.85 10.25 4.63
CA ALA A 75 15.69 10.16 3.18
C ALA A 75 14.76 9.02 2.74
N LEU A 76 14.23 8.22 3.69
CA LEU A 76 13.39 7.07 3.42
C LEU A 76 12.06 7.17 4.17
N PHE A 77 10.95 6.96 3.46
CA PHE A 77 9.62 6.79 4.02
C PHE A 77 9.37 5.30 4.28
N VAL A 78 8.99 4.92 5.48
CA VAL A 78 8.71 3.52 5.86
C VAL A 78 7.27 3.41 6.36
N THR A 79 6.48 2.55 5.71
CA THR A 79 5.15 2.14 6.17
C THR A 79 5.23 0.75 6.80
N ALA A 80 4.71 0.60 8.01
CA ALA A 80 4.46 -0.68 8.64
C ALA A 80 2.98 -0.80 9.05
N LYS A 81 2.52 -2.02 9.37
CA LYS A 81 1.10 -2.26 9.66
C LYS A 81 0.94 -3.22 10.83
N LEU A 82 0.02 -2.87 11.74
CA LEU A 82 -0.50 -3.73 12.78
C LEU A 82 -1.36 -4.82 12.15
N TRP A 83 -1.09 -6.09 12.42
CA TRP A 83 -2.09 -7.12 12.23
C TRP A 83 -3.10 -7.05 13.39
N PRO A 84 -4.38 -6.70 13.15
CA PRO A 84 -5.34 -6.41 14.23
C PRO A 84 -5.88 -7.66 14.94
N GLY A 85 -5.59 -8.84 14.43
CA GLY A 85 -6.29 -10.10 14.70
C GLY A 85 -7.42 -10.33 13.71
N ASN A 86 -7.85 -11.59 13.54
CA ASN A 86 -9.00 -11.94 12.72
C ASN A 86 -9.76 -13.12 13.35
N PRO A 87 -10.90 -12.88 14.03
CA PRO A 87 -11.69 -13.93 14.67
C PRO A 87 -12.12 -15.06 13.73
N ALA A 88 -12.37 -14.75 12.46
CA ALA A 88 -12.75 -15.75 11.46
C ALA A 88 -11.61 -16.76 11.18
N TRP A 89 -10.37 -16.41 11.50
CA TRP A 89 -9.19 -17.27 11.37
C TRP A 89 -8.69 -17.79 12.72
N GLY A 90 -9.48 -17.60 13.79
CA GLY A 90 -9.11 -18.02 15.15
C GLY A 90 -8.07 -17.12 15.83
N ASP A 91 -7.79 -15.94 15.29
CA ASP A 91 -6.84 -14.98 15.84
C ASP A 91 -7.60 -13.86 16.57
N ALA A 92 -7.46 -13.79 17.89
CA ALA A 92 -8.20 -12.83 18.70
C ALA A 92 -7.81 -11.37 18.36
N PRO A 93 -8.79 -10.43 18.34
CA PRO A 93 -8.50 -9.02 18.15
C PRO A 93 -7.56 -8.48 19.22
N LYS A 94 -6.53 -7.75 18.80
CA LYS A 94 -5.59 -7.12 19.71
C LYS A 94 -6.24 -5.97 20.48
N THR A 95 -5.99 -5.94 21.78
CA THR A 95 -6.36 -4.79 22.63
C THR A 95 -5.47 -3.59 22.32
N GLY A 96 -5.82 -2.40 22.84
CA GLY A 96 -4.96 -1.21 22.71
C GLY A 96 -3.55 -1.43 23.27
N ALA A 97 -3.42 -2.09 24.43
CA ALA A 97 -2.09 -2.40 25.01
C ALA A 97 -1.27 -3.35 24.13
N GLN A 98 -1.91 -4.38 23.55
CA GLN A 98 -1.24 -5.28 22.61
C GLN A 98 -0.87 -4.58 21.30
N THR A 99 -1.65 -3.59 20.87
CA THR A 99 -1.33 -2.74 19.70
C THR A 99 -0.06 -1.93 19.91
N LEU A 100 0.09 -1.30 21.09
CA LEU A 100 1.33 -0.59 21.47
C LEU A 100 2.53 -1.53 21.49
N ALA A 101 2.40 -2.69 22.12
CA ALA A 101 3.47 -3.69 22.20
C ALA A 101 3.86 -4.24 20.82
N GLU A 102 2.89 -4.44 19.90
CA GLU A 102 3.19 -4.91 18.54
C GLU A 102 3.95 -3.87 17.71
N CYS A 103 3.65 -2.58 17.88
CA CYS A 103 4.45 -1.53 17.24
C CYS A 103 5.91 -1.56 17.73
N ASP A 104 6.13 -1.70 19.03
CA ASP A 104 7.49 -1.82 19.59
C ASP A 104 8.22 -3.07 19.06
N ALA A 105 7.49 -4.19 18.92
CA ALA A 105 8.04 -5.40 18.32
C ALA A 105 8.37 -5.23 16.84
N SER A 106 7.52 -4.54 16.06
CA SER A 106 7.78 -4.19 14.66
C SER A 106 9.01 -3.29 14.50
N LEU A 107 9.10 -2.22 15.29
CA LEU A 107 10.26 -1.32 15.30
C LEU A 107 11.57 -2.09 15.61
N LYS A 108 11.52 -3.00 16.58
CA LYS A 108 12.66 -3.85 16.92
C LYS A 108 13.06 -4.79 15.78
N ARG A 109 12.09 -5.44 15.08
CA ARG A 109 12.37 -6.30 13.91
C ARG A 109 12.94 -5.49 12.75
N LEU A 110 12.40 -4.30 12.50
CA LEU A 110 12.89 -3.39 11.47
C LEU A 110 14.24 -2.74 11.81
N GLY A 111 14.63 -2.72 13.10
CA GLY A 111 15.82 -2.01 13.57
C GLY A 111 15.69 -0.49 13.42
N LEU A 112 14.49 0.05 13.66
CA LEU A 112 14.16 1.47 13.51
C LEU A 112 13.61 2.03 14.83
N ASP A 113 13.83 3.33 15.08
CA ASP A 113 13.27 4.04 16.23
C ASP A 113 11.83 4.51 15.95
N HIS A 114 11.49 4.74 14.69
CA HIS A 114 10.15 5.15 14.25
C HIS A 114 9.86 4.69 12.81
N VAL A 115 8.57 4.66 12.46
CA VAL A 115 8.09 4.55 11.08
C VAL A 115 7.44 5.87 10.65
N ASP A 116 7.37 6.11 9.34
CA ASP A 116 6.74 7.33 8.81
C ASP A 116 5.22 7.21 8.78
N LEU A 117 4.71 5.99 8.53
CA LEU A 117 3.27 5.69 8.56
C LEU A 117 3.05 4.33 9.23
N TYR A 118 2.17 4.30 10.24
CA TYR A 118 1.73 3.06 10.87
C TYR A 118 0.23 2.85 10.64
N LEU A 119 -0.16 1.69 10.09
CA LEU A 119 -1.54 1.41 9.70
C LEU A 119 -2.15 0.28 10.54
N ILE A 120 -3.47 0.33 10.79
CA ILE A 120 -4.24 -0.89 11.08
C ILE A 120 -4.45 -1.62 9.75
N HIS A 121 -4.00 -2.89 9.65
CA HIS A 121 -3.89 -3.63 8.37
C HIS A 121 -5.26 -3.97 7.75
N ALA A 122 -6.28 -4.19 8.58
CA ALA A 122 -7.64 -4.51 8.15
C ALA A 122 -8.64 -4.20 9.30
N PRO A 123 -9.95 -4.04 9.01
CA PRO A 123 -10.95 -3.69 10.03
C PRO A 123 -11.39 -4.85 10.92
N TYR A 124 -10.62 -5.94 11.01
CA TYR A 124 -11.00 -7.18 11.69
C TYR A 124 -11.02 -7.08 13.22
N GLY A 125 -10.65 -5.94 13.80
CA GLY A 125 -10.59 -5.73 15.25
C GLY A 125 -11.95 -5.81 15.97
N GLY A 126 -13.09 -5.80 15.27
CA GLY A 126 -14.40 -5.80 15.90
C GLY A 126 -14.52 -4.70 16.96
N ASP A 127 -15.00 -5.05 18.16
CA ASP A 127 -15.13 -4.11 19.30
C ASP A 127 -13.79 -3.50 19.77
N GLN A 128 -12.65 -4.09 19.39
CA GLN A 128 -11.33 -3.54 19.68
C GLN A 128 -10.85 -2.48 18.67
N ARG A 129 -11.54 -2.30 17.53
CA ARG A 129 -11.11 -1.40 16.45
C ARG A 129 -10.84 0.04 16.92
N LEU A 130 -11.75 0.63 17.70
CA LEU A 130 -11.55 1.96 18.28
C LEU A 130 -10.45 1.99 19.36
N HIS A 131 -10.25 0.89 20.11
CA HIS A 131 -9.13 0.80 21.05
C HIS A 131 -7.79 0.70 20.33
N GLN A 132 -7.73 -0.05 19.24
CA GLN A 132 -6.56 -0.10 18.35
C GLN A 132 -6.28 1.28 17.73
N TRP A 133 -7.32 1.98 17.24
CA TRP A 133 -7.15 3.32 16.69
C TRP A 133 -6.61 4.33 17.73
N ARG A 134 -7.15 4.34 18.94
CA ARG A 134 -6.62 5.18 20.02
C ARG A 134 -5.17 4.85 20.35
N ALA A 135 -4.78 3.58 20.29
CA ALA A 135 -3.38 3.19 20.49
C ALA A 135 -2.47 3.72 19.36
N LEU A 136 -2.91 3.73 18.10
CA LEU A 136 -2.14 4.34 17.02
C LEU A 136 -1.94 5.86 17.24
N LEU A 137 -2.97 6.58 17.70
CA LEU A 137 -2.84 8.00 18.05
C LEU A 137 -1.80 8.21 19.16
N GLN A 138 -1.78 7.35 20.20
CA GLN A 138 -0.75 7.39 21.25
C GLN A 138 0.66 7.13 20.69
N LEU A 139 0.81 6.23 19.71
CA LEU A 139 2.10 5.98 19.04
C LEU A 139 2.57 7.20 18.25
N LYS A 140 1.64 7.93 17.63
CA LYS A 140 1.95 9.21 16.96
C LYS A 140 2.42 10.27 17.96
N ASP A 141 1.71 10.43 19.06
CA ASP A 141 2.09 11.37 20.14
C ASP A 141 3.44 11.03 20.77
N ALA A 142 3.76 9.72 20.87
CA ALA A 142 5.04 9.23 21.37
C ALA A 142 6.19 9.30 20.35
N GLY A 143 5.94 9.75 19.12
CA GLY A 143 6.94 9.84 18.05
C GLY A 143 7.39 8.50 17.47
N LYS A 144 6.70 7.39 17.78
CA LYS A 144 6.98 6.05 17.21
C LYS A 144 6.44 5.88 15.79
N ALA A 145 5.43 6.67 15.44
CA ALA A 145 4.90 6.82 14.08
C ALA A 145 4.73 8.32 13.78
N ARG A 146 5.23 8.80 12.64
CA ARG A 146 5.07 10.21 12.25
C ARG A 146 3.65 10.52 11.79
N SER A 147 3.00 9.53 11.16
CA SER A 147 1.61 9.55 10.73
C SER A 147 0.95 8.20 11.01
N VAL A 148 -0.38 8.20 11.14
CA VAL A 148 -1.15 7.00 11.42
C VAL A 148 -2.35 6.90 10.50
N GLY A 149 -2.71 5.68 10.14
CA GLY A 149 -3.82 5.44 9.21
C GLY A 149 -4.38 4.03 9.34
N VAL A 150 -5.15 3.68 8.34
CA VAL A 150 -5.85 2.40 8.27
C VAL A 150 -5.62 1.74 6.92
N SER A 151 -5.99 0.48 6.81
CA SER A 151 -6.00 -0.23 5.55
C SER A 151 -7.28 -1.06 5.45
N ASN A 152 -7.88 -1.12 4.26
CA ASN A 152 -9.11 -1.85 4.00
C ASN A 152 -10.34 -1.35 4.78
N PHE A 153 -10.36 -0.11 5.25
CA PHE A 153 -11.52 0.47 5.90
C PHE A 153 -12.51 0.98 4.84
N ASN A 154 -13.78 0.61 4.98
CA ASN A 154 -14.88 1.18 4.20
C ASN A 154 -15.44 2.43 4.90
N ILE A 155 -16.44 3.10 4.27
CA ILE A 155 -17.07 4.31 4.82
C ILE A 155 -17.62 4.08 6.21
N GLY A 156 -18.30 2.94 6.47
CA GLY A 156 -18.85 2.62 7.78
C GLY A 156 -17.80 2.55 8.88
N HIS A 157 -16.64 1.97 8.60
CA HIS A 157 -15.50 1.91 9.54
C HIS A 157 -14.89 3.31 9.81
N LEU A 158 -14.83 4.17 8.79
CA LEU A 158 -14.36 5.55 8.93
C LEU A 158 -15.36 6.40 9.73
N GLU A 159 -16.66 6.24 9.47
CA GLU A 159 -17.72 6.90 10.25
C GLU A 159 -17.76 6.45 11.71
N GLU A 160 -17.37 5.21 12.04
CA GLU A 160 -17.21 4.76 13.42
C GLU A 160 -16.13 5.59 14.16
N ILE A 161 -14.98 5.84 13.53
CA ILE A 161 -13.92 6.71 14.07
C ILE A 161 -14.43 8.14 14.28
N LYS A 162 -15.08 8.69 13.25
CA LYS A 162 -15.65 10.06 13.26
C LYS A 162 -16.71 10.23 14.35
N SER A 163 -17.64 9.29 14.45
CA SER A 163 -18.70 9.29 15.46
C SER A 163 -18.20 9.16 16.88
N ALA A 164 -17.02 8.52 17.08
CA ALA A 164 -16.34 8.46 18.38
C ALA A 164 -15.61 9.77 18.74
N GLY A 165 -15.68 10.81 17.90
CA GLY A 165 -15.01 12.09 18.09
C GLY A 165 -13.48 12.00 18.02
N LEU A 166 -12.94 10.97 17.34
CA LEU A 166 -11.51 10.76 17.22
C LEU A 166 -10.98 11.41 15.93
N PRO A 167 -9.69 11.84 15.89
CA PRO A 167 -9.04 12.27 14.66
C PRO A 167 -9.18 11.23 13.55
N MET A 168 -9.45 11.71 12.33
CA MET A 168 -9.52 10.83 11.15
C MET A 168 -8.13 10.30 10.78
N PRO A 169 -8.06 9.14 10.09
CA PRO A 169 -6.80 8.60 9.60
C PRO A 169 -6.11 9.53 8.59
N ASP A 170 -4.78 9.64 8.67
CA ASP A 170 -3.98 10.38 7.68
C ASP A 170 -4.03 9.67 6.30
N ALA A 171 -4.20 8.33 6.27
CA ALA A 171 -4.29 7.53 5.05
C ALA A 171 -5.21 6.32 5.20
N ASN A 172 -5.74 5.84 4.08
CA ASN A 172 -6.35 4.51 3.95
C ASN A 172 -5.71 3.76 2.77
N GLN A 173 -5.02 2.65 3.07
CA GLN A 173 -4.41 1.81 2.05
C GLN A 173 -5.40 0.74 1.60
N ILE A 174 -5.82 0.79 0.34
CA ILE A 174 -6.89 -0.06 -0.20
C ILE A 174 -6.51 -0.63 -1.57
N GLU A 175 -7.21 -1.68 -1.99
CA GLU A 175 -7.13 -2.18 -3.35
C GLU A 175 -7.65 -1.13 -4.32
N LEU A 176 -6.78 -0.60 -5.22
CA LEU A 176 -7.14 0.37 -6.25
C LEU A 176 -6.41 0.08 -7.56
N HIS A 177 -7.17 -0.16 -8.60
CA HIS A 177 -6.75 -0.35 -9.99
C HIS A 177 -7.98 -0.22 -10.90
N PRO A 178 -7.88 -0.18 -12.24
CA PRO A 178 -9.03 0.05 -13.14
C PRO A 178 -10.21 -0.91 -12.95
N TRP A 179 -10.00 -2.10 -12.39
CA TRP A 179 -11.07 -3.07 -12.11
C TRP A 179 -11.65 -2.97 -10.68
N SER A 180 -11.04 -2.18 -9.80
CA SER A 180 -11.54 -1.92 -8.44
C SER A 180 -11.23 -0.45 -8.09
N GLN A 181 -12.17 0.44 -8.37
CA GLN A 181 -11.93 1.89 -8.31
C GLN A 181 -12.51 2.55 -7.05
N LYS A 182 -13.53 1.95 -6.43
CA LYS A 182 -14.16 2.40 -5.18
C LYS A 182 -14.51 3.90 -5.16
N PRO A 183 -15.24 4.41 -6.16
CA PRO A 183 -15.42 5.86 -6.34
C PRO A 183 -16.05 6.55 -5.14
N GLU A 184 -17.04 5.93 -4.50
CA GLU A 184 -17.70 6.50 -3.31
C GLU A 184 -16.75 6.60 -2.12
N LEU A 185 -15.93 5.56 -1.87
CA LEU A 185 -14.95 5.55 -0.78
C LEU A 185 -13.84 6.58 -1.05
N VAL A 186 -13.35 6.67 -2.29
CA VAL A 186 -12.31 7.64 -2.67
C VAL A 186 -12.84 9.07 -2.52
N ALA A 187 -14.09 9.35 -2.94
CA ALA A 187 -14.71 10.66 -2.76
C ALA A 187 -14.86 11.01 -1.27
N TYR A 188 -15.33 10.06 -0.44
CA TYR A 188 -15.43 10.22 1.01
C TYR A 188 -14.05 10.52 1.64
N MET A 189 -13.02 9.79 1.23
CA MET A 189 -11.65 10.01 1.73
C MET A 189 -11.14 11.41 1.37
N ALA A 190 -11.38 11.86 0.13
CA ALA A 190 -10.99 13.21 -0.31
C ALA A 190 -11.70 14.30 0.50
N GLU A 191 -12.99 14.16 0.79
CA GLU A 191 -13.76 15.10 1.63
C GLU A 191 -13.20 15.21 3.05
N HIS A 192 -12.65 14.11 3.60
CA HIS A 192 -12.14 14.04 4.96
C HIS A 192 -10.60 14.16 5.06
N GLY A 193 -9.92 14.50 3.97
CA GLY A 193 -8.47 14.68 3.95
C GLY A 193 -7.67 13.39 4.18
N ILE A 194 -8.24 12.22 3.83
CA ILE A 194 -7.60 10.90 3.98
C ILE A 194 -6.88 10.55 2.68
N ALA A 195 -5.57 10.38 2.72
CA ALA A 195 -4.78 10.05 1.52
C ALA A 195 -5.03 8.59 1.08
N PRO A 196 -5.38 8.34 -0.22
CA PRO A 196 -5.48 6.99 -0.75
C PRO A 196 -4.09 6.42 -1.08
N ILE A 197 -3.85 5.18 -0.64
CA ILE A 197 -2.67 4.40 -1.02
C ILE A 197 -3.15 3.12 -1.71
N ALA A 198 -2.69 2.91 -2.95
CA ALA A 198 -3.15 1.80 -3.79
C ALA A 198 -2.23 0.58 -3.65
N TYR A 199 -2.77 -0.52 -3.13
CA TYR A 199 -2.11 -1.81 -3.25
C TYR A 199 -2.73 -2.66 -4.38
N SER A 200 -2.06 -3.74 -4.76
CA SER A 200 -2.49 -4.67 -5.82
C SER A 200 -2.76 -4.00 -7.18
N SER A 201 -2.10 -2.86 -7.46
CA SER A 201 -2.32 -2.07 -8.69
C SER A 201 -2.08 -2.86 -9.99
N LEU A 202 -1.39 -4.01 -9.95
CA LEU A 202 -1.06 -4.84 -11.10
C LEU A 202 -1.99 -6.05 -11.28
N VAL A 203 -3.08 -6.14 -10.52
CA VAL A 203 -4.09 -7.22 -10.65
C VAL A 203 -4.60 -7.41 -12.07
N PRO A 204 -4.83 -6.35 -12.88
CA PRO A 204 -5.25 -6.51 -14.25
C PRO A 204 -4.24 -7.20 -15.19
N LEU A 205 -3.00 -7.44 -14.75
CA LEU A 205 -2.03 -8.18 -15.56
C LEU A 205 -2.33 -9.69 -15.55
N SER A 206 -2.23 -10.33 -16.70
CA SER A 206 -2.45 -11.76 -16.86
C SER A 206 -1.51 -12.66 -16.06
N THR A 207 -0.36 -12.12 -15.65
CA THR A 207 0.69 -12.82 -14.88
C THR A 207 0.65 -12.53 -13.40
N TRP A 208 -0.34 -11.76 -12.91
CA TRP A 208 -0.45 -11.43 -11.51
C TRP A 208 -0.97 -12.64 -10.72
N ARG A 209 -0.24 -13.05 -9.68
CA ARG A 209 -0.54 -14.23 -8.84
C ARG A 209 -0.89 -15.48 -9.67
N SER A 210 0.10 -16.07 -10.29
CA SER A 210 -0.05 -17.29 -11.08
C SER A 210 -0.12 -18.59 -10.27
N GLU A 211 0.13 -18.53 -8.95
CA GLU A 211 0.12 -19.69 -8.08
C GLU A 211 -1.31 -20.13 -7.72
N PRO A 212 -1.60 -21.44 -7.68
CA PRO A 212 -2.92 -21.95 -7.31
C PRO A 212 -3.41 -21.44 -5.96
N GLY A 213 -4.66 -21.01 -5.86
CA GLY A 213 -5.29 -20.52 -4.63
C GLY A 213 -4.99 -19.06 -4.27
N GLN A 214 -4.23 -18.35 -5.09
CA GLN A 214 -3.95 -16.93 -4.92
C GLN A 214 -4.87 -16.01 -5.73
N ASP A 215 -5.64 -16.57 -6.65
CA ASP A 215 -6.54 -15.83 -7.54
C ASP A 215 -7.98 -15.81 -7.01
N SER A 216 -8.72 -14.76 -7.31
CA SER A 216 -10.17 -14.74 -7.17
C SER A 216 -10.84 -15.24 -8.45
N ALA A 217 -12.10 -15.72 -8.37
CA ALA A 217 -12.90 -16.06 -9.55
C ALA A 217 -13.02 -14.88 -10.53
N LYS A 218 -13.03 -13.64 -10.02
CA LYS A 218 -13.05 -12.42 -10.84
C LYS A 218 -11.76 -12.23 -11.66
N THR A 219 -10.59 -12.65 -11.15
CA THR A 219 -9.33 -12.55 -11.91
C THR A 219 -9.28 -13.51 -13.09
N ASP A 220 -9.89 -14.69 -12.99
CA ASP A 220 -9.93 -15.66 -14.10
C ASP A 220 -10.81 -15.17 -15.26
N GLU A 221 -11.99 -14.63 -14.96
CA GLU A 221 -12.85 -14.00 -15.97
C GLU A 221 -12.17 -12.84 -16.70
N MET A 222 -11.36 -12.07 -15.97
CA MET A 222 -10.67 -10.87 -16.45
C MET A 222 -9.45 -11.17 -17.31
N ARG A 223 -8.78 -12.31 -17.10
CA ARG A 223 -7.66 -12.76 -17.94
C ARG A 223 -8.09 -13.03 -19.38
N ALA A 224 -9.35 -13.35 -19.60
CA ALA A 224 -9.91 -13.52 -20.94
C ALA A 224 -9.92 -12.21 -21.76
N ASP A 225 -9.98 -11.03 -21.09
CA ASP A 225 -10.01 -9.69 -21.71
C ASP A 225 -8.61 -9.05 -21.82
N GLY A 226 -7.54 -9.81 -21.63
CA GLY A 226 -6.18 -9.36 -21.36
C GLY A 226 -5.47 -8.48 -22.40
N LYS A 227 -6.10 -8.17 -23.56
CA LYS A 227 -5.48 -7.31 -24.58
C LYS A 227 -5.71 -5.81 -24.39
N ILE A 228 -6.73 -5.43 -23.62
CA ILE A 228 -7.14 -4.01 -23.54
C ILE A 228 -6.05 -3.10 -22.96
N PHE A 229 -5.34 -3.56 -21.93
CA PHE A 229 -4.25 -2.81 -21.32
C PHE A 229 -2.97 -2.88 -22.16
N SER A 230 -2.75 -3.99 -22.88
CA SER A 230 -1.65 -4.15 -23.82
C SER A 230 -1.75 -3.13 -24.97
N ASP A 231 -2.93 -3.00 -25.59
CA ASP A 231 -3.16 -2.07 -26.67
C ASP A 231 -3.03 -0.61 -26.21
N MET A 232 -3.56 -0.28 -25.02
CA MET A 232 -3.38 1.05 -24.42
C MET A 232 -1.91 1.33 -24.11
N ALA A 233 -1.18 0.40 -23.50
CA ALA A 233 0.23 0.56 -23.16
C ALA A 233 1.09 0.79 -24.41
N ALA A 234 0.81 0.07 -25.51
CA ALA A 234 1.47 0.22 -26.79
C ALA A 234 1.31 1.65 -27.37
N LYS A 235 0.14 2.29 -27.20
CA LYS A 235 -0.11 3.68 -27.61
C LYS A 235 0.88 4.67 -26.99
N TYR A 236 1.28 4.43 -25.73
CA TYR A 236 2.21 5.28 -24.98
C TYR A 236 3.66 4.78 -25.04
N GLY A 237 3.94 3.66 -25.71
CA GLY A 237 5.28 3.07 -25.79
C GLY A 237 5.80 2.55 -24.45
N VAL A 238 4.90 2.10 -23.54
CA VAL A 238 5.22 1.64 -22.19
C VAL A 238 4.73 0.21 -21.94
N SER A 239 5.13 -0.39 -20.82
CA SER A 239 4.60 -1.67 -20.40
C SER A 239 3.20 -1.52 -19.76
N GLU A 240 2.40 -2.58 -19.78
CA GLU A 240 1.10 -2.62 -19.08
C GLU A 240 1.24 -2.29 -17.59
N ALA A 241 2.33 -2.75 -16.95
CA ALA A 241 2.62 -2.41 -15.55
C ALA A 241 2.79 -0.90 -15.36
N GLN A 242 3.53 -0.23 -16.24
CA GLN A 242 3.69 1.23 -16.18
C GLN A 242 2.35 1.94 -16.41
N LEU A 243 1.53 1.48 -17.36
CA LEU A 243 0.20 2.03 -17.61
C LEU A 243 -0.68 1.96 -16.37
N LEU A 244 -0.78 0.80 -15.73
CA LEU A 244 -1.62 0.59 -14.54
C LEU A 244 -1.13 1.40 -13.34
N LEU A 245 0.18 1.44 -13.11
CA LEU A 245 0.77 2.25 -12.04
C LEU A 245 0.59 3.75 -12.32
N ARG A 246 0.75 4.18 -13.58
CA ARG A 246 0.51 5.58 -13.98
C ARG A 246 -0.94 5.99 -13.76
N TRP A 247 -1.90 5.11 -14.05
CA TRP A 247 -3.30 5.36 -13.75
C TRP A 247 -3.50 5.71 -12.26
N GLY A 248 -2.92 4.91 -11.34
CA GLY A 248 -3.02 5.20 -9.92
C GLY A 248 -2.39 6.54 -9.54
N VAL A 249 -1.16 6.79 -10.00
CA VAL A 249 -0.44 8.05 -9.72
C VAL A 249 -1.15 9.26 -10.33
N GLN A 250 -1.73 9.12 -11.52
CA GLN A 250 -2.44 10.21 -12.20
C GLN A 250 -3.78 10.55 -11.53
N ASN A 251 -4.38 9.58 -10.80
CA ASN A 251 -5.54 9.81 -9.94
C ASN A 251 -5.15 10.31 -8.52
N GLY A 252 -3.87 10.56 -8.25
CA GLY A 252 -3.41 11.06 -6.96
C GLY A 252 -3.17 9.99 -5.90
N TYR A 253 -3.07 8.71 -6.30
CA TYR A 253 -2.84 7.59 -5.39
C TYR A 253 -1.35 7.24 -5.32
N ALA A 254 -0.78 7.09 -4.11
CA ALA A 254 0.51 6.45 -3.95
C ALA A 254 0.37 4.95 -4.28
N VAL A 255 1.28 4.40 -5.10
CA VAL A 255 1.23 3.01 -5.57
C VAL A 255 2.37 2.18 -5.01
N LEU A 256 2.14 0.89 -4.77
CA LEU A 256 3.06 -0.01 -4.06
C LEU A 256 3.43 -1.25 -4.90
N PRO A 257 4.05 -1.09 -6.08
CA PRO A 257 4.47 -2.25 -6.87
C PRO A 257 5.54 -3.07 -6.14
N LYS A 258 5.50 -4.40 -6.34
CA LYS A 258 6.51 -5.36 -5.89
C LYS A 258 7.18 -6.01 -7.08
N SER A 259 8.50 -6.15 -7.06
CA SER A 259 9.26 -6.97 -7.99
C SER A 259 10.57 -7.43 -7.35
N LEU A 260 11.04 -8.62 -7.70
CA LEU A 260 12.40 -9.09 -7.38
C LEU A 260 13.39 -8.86 -8.54
N ASN A 261 12.91 -8.32 -9.67
CA ASN A 261 13.71 -8.05 -10.85
C ASN A 261 14.04 -6.55 -10.94
N ALA A 262 15.32 -6.21 -10.88
CA ALA A 262 15.80 -4.81 -10.89
C ALA A 262 15.42 -4.03 -12.17
N HIS A 263 15.27 -4.70 -13.31
CA HIS A 263 14.78 -4.04 -14.53
C HIS A 263 13.32 -3.61 -14.37
N ARG A 264 12.45 -4.51 -13.89
CA ARG A 264 11.05 -4.18 -13.60
C ARG A 264 10.91 -3.16 -12.47
N MET A 265 11.79 -3.18 -11.45
CA MET A 265 11.82 -2.14 -10.41
C MET A 265 12.03 -0.75 -11.02
N ARG A 266 13.00 -0.60 -11.96
CA ARG A 266 13.23 0.67 -12.66
C ARG A 266 12.07 1.07 -13.55
N GLN A 267 11.48 0.14 -14.30
CA GLN A 267 10.29 0.41 -15.11
C GLN A 267 9.11 0.89 -14.26
N ASN A 268 8.86 0.27 -13.10
CA ASN A 268 7.80 0.65 -12.18
C ASN A 268 8.01 2.07 -11.57
N LEU A 269 9.23 2.60 -11.57
CA LEU A 269 9.52 3.98 -11.16
C LEU A 269 9.39 4.98 -12.32
N ASP A 270 9.54 4.54 -13.56
CA ASP A 270 9.46 5.40 -14.74
C ASP A 270 8.01 5.61 -15.18
N LEU A 271 7.27 6.37 -14.37
CA LEU A 271 5.86 6.66 -14.55
C LEU A 271 5.59 8.11 -14.98
N PHE A 272 6.62 8.96 -14.98
CA PHE A 272 6.46 10.40 -15.18
C PHE A 272 6.97 10.89 -16.54
N SER A 273 7.45 9.96 -17.37
CA SER A 273 7.87 10.21 -18.77
C SER A 273 6.68 10.33 -19.75
N PHE A 274 5.49 9.88 -19.34
CA PHE A 274 4.26 9.91 -20.13
C PHE A 274 3.05 10.29 -19.27
N ALA A 275 1.93 10.59 -19.92
CA ALA A 275 0.62 10.75 -19.27
C ALA A 275 -0.43 9.98 -20.07
N ILE A 276 -1.38 9.37 -19.36
CA ILE A 276 -2.56 8.76 -19.97
C ILE A 276 -3.52 9.90 -20.33
N ASP A 277 -4.00 9.93 -21.56
CA ASP A 277 -4.93 10.98 -22.01
C ASP A 277 -6.34 10.80 -21.41
N ASP A 278 -7.13 11.87 -21.50
CA ASP A 278 -8.47 11.91 -20.91
C ASP A 278 -9.42 10.85 -21.50
N ALA A 279 -9.25 10.49 -22.77
CA ALA A 279 -10.09 9.49 -23.42
C ALA A 279 -9.81 8.07 -22.85
N ASP A 280 -8.55 7.74 -22.64
CA ASP A 280 -8.18 6.45 -22.03
C ASP A 280 -8.48 6.43 -20.52
N ILE A 281 -8.33 7.55 -19.80
CA ILE A 281 -8.80 7.67 -18.40
C ILE A 281 -10.31 7.45 -18.32
N ALA A 282 -11.09 8.08 -19.18
CA ALA A 282 -12.54 7.89 -19.23
C ALA A 282 -12.92 6.44 -19.58
N ARG A 283 -12.18 5.80 -20.51
CA ARG A 283 -12.36 4.39 -20.82
C ARG A 283 -12.04 3.49 -19.63
N MET A 284 -10.94 3.75 -18.91
CA MET A 284 -10.58 3.00 -17.70
C MET A 284 -11.62 3.18 -16.57
N ALA A 285 -12.26 4.37 -16.48
CA ALA A 285 -13.33 4.62 -15.50
C ALA A 285 -14.54 3.70 -15.70
N THR A 286 -14.79 3.19 -16.91
CA THR A 286 -15.89 2.25 -17.18
C THR A 286 -15.55 0.79 -16.85
N MET A 287 -14.34 0.48 -16.40
CA MET A 287 -13.86 -0.88 -16.19
C MET A 287 -14.03 -1.38 -14.75
N ASP A 288 -14.61 -0.59 -13.87
CA ASP A 288 -14.82 -0.96 -12.47
C ASP A 288 -15.70 -2.21 -12.37
N ARG A 289 -15.25 -3.18 -11.59
CA ARG A 289 -15.93 -4.47 -11.35
C ARG A 289 -16.26 -4.68 -9.87
N GLY A 290 -16.13 -3.61 -9.10
CA GLY A 290 -16.41 -3.57 -7.66
C GLY A 290 -15.27 -4.09 -6.80
N ASP A 291 -15.60 -4.51 -5.58
CA ASP A 291 -14.66 -4.85 -4.53
C ASP A 291 -14.15 -6.29 -4.58
N GLY A 292 -13.00 -6.54 -3.93
CA GLY A 292 -12.47 -7.88 -3.68
C GLY A 292 -11.97 -8.60 -4.92
N VAL A 293 -11.43 -7.88 -5.89
CA VAL A 293 -10.87 -8.46 -7.12
C VAL A 293 -9.57 -9.21 -6.84
N ALA A 294 -8.72 -8.67 -5.98
CA ALA A 294 -7.39 -9.22 -5.67
C ALA A 294 -7.42 -10.44 -4.72
N TRP A 295 -8.54 -10.71 -4.05
CA TRP A 295 -8.57 -11.67 -2.96
C TRP A 295 -9.54 -12.83 -3.20
N ALA A 296 -9.05 -14.07 -3.11
CA ALA A 296 -9.88 -15.27 -3.17
C ALA A 296 -10.90 -15.36 -2.02
N SER A 297 -10.57 -14.78 -0.86
CA SER A 297 -11.46 -14.69 0.32
C SER A 297 -12.50 -13.59 0.23
N GLY A 298 -12.53 -12.83 -0.86
CA GLY A 298 -13.43 -11.68 -1.03
C GLY A 298 -12.85 -10.36 -0.53
N ASP A 299 -13.72 -9.36 -0.37
CA ASP A 299 -13.34 -8.01 0.03
C ASP A 299 -12.88 -7.97 1.51
N PRO A 300 -11.63 -7.59 1.82
CA PRO A 300 -11.14 -7.49 3.19
C PRO A 300 -11.76 -6.34 3.99
N SER A 301 -12.57 -5.48 3.37
CA SER A 301 -13.29 -4.40 4.06
C SER A 301 -14.65 -4.83 4.64
N ARG A 302 -15.05 -6.08 4.45
CA ARG A 302 -16.32 -6.66 4.91
C ARG A 302 -16.17 -7.51 6.13
#